data_c785e0f8325b7ee4c40b219dd205b531
#
_entry.id   c785e0f8325b7ee4c40b219dd205b531
#
_cell.length_a   1.000
_cell.length_b   1.000
_cell.length_c   1.000
_cell.angle_alpha   90.00
_cell.angle_beta   90.00
_cell.angle_gamma   90.00
#
_symmetry.space_group_name_H-M   'P 1'
#
loop_
_entity.id
_entity.type
_entity.pdbx_description
1 polymer ?
#
loop_
_entity_poly.entity_id
_entity_poly.type
_entity_poly.pdbx_seq_one_letter_code
_entity_poly.pdbx_strand_id
1 'polypeptide(L)'
;ETTFPLEEPLRSELRRLKPLAAKLAITDPDFLVAGQHPLHQMLDTLQLAAVGWQARLGRVGESLRKQLSGAVEEAVACFDAEGSDLAALCARVVAATQKDLARASRMAQRTIETEQGKARTAEAKWAAAAMINAELEQFRVPPGIGEFLKGPWYESAQLVLLKFGAESEQWAQMCQTTRTLLD
;
A
#
# COMPACT_ATOMS: atom_id res chain seq x y z
N GLU A 1 -18.63 8.46 14.58
CA GLU A 1 -18.53 9.05 13.23
C GLU A 1 -17.11 9.54 12.98
N THR A 2 -16.31 8.72 12.33
CA THR A 2 -15.00 9.13 11.84
C THR A 2 -15.20 9.85 10.50
N THR A 3 -15.44 11.16 10.57
CA THR A 3 -15.57 11.98 9.38
C THR A 3 -14.16 12.23 8.82
N PHE A 4 -13.74 11.45 7.82
CA PHE A 4 -12.52 11.76 7.08
C PHE A 4 -12.74 13.03 6.28
N PRO A 5 -11.88 14.05 6.41
CA PRO A 5 -12.01 15.30 5.66
C PRO A 5 -11.72 15.03 4.18
N LEU A 6 -12.78 15.03 3.36
CA LEU A 6 -12.62 15.01 1.90
C LEU A 6 -12.26 16.41 1.41
N GLU A 7 -11.39 16.50 0.40
CA GLU A 7 -11.11 17.77 -0.28
C GLU A 7 -12.35 18.30 -1.01
N GLU A 8 -12.44 19.64 -1.12
CA GLU A 8 -13.64 20.32 -1.62
C GLU A 8 -14.13 19.84 -3.00
N PRO A 9 -13.26 19.53 -3.99
CA PRO A 9 -13.71 19.02 -5.27
C PRO A 9 -14.53 17.73 -5.15
N LEU A 10 -14.12 16.79 -4.30
CA LEU A 10 -14.87 15.54 -4.09
C LEU A 10 -16.12 15.75 -3.24
N ARG A 11 -16.03 16.63 -2.26
CA ARG A 11 -17.16 16.99 -1.41
C ARG A 11 -18.28 17.68 -2.20
N SER A 12 -17.94 18.58 -3.12
CA SER A 12 -18.91 19.26 -3.97
C SER A 12 -19.64 18.28 -4.90
N GLU A 13 -18.94 17.28 -5.45
CA GLU A 13 -19.57 16.23 -6.24
C GLU A 13 -20.58 15.42 -5.42
N LEU A 14 -20.21 14.97 -4.22
CA LEU A 14 -21.13 14.20 -3.36
C LEU A 14 -22.35 15.02 -2.91
N ARG A 15 -22.20 16.34 -2.76
CA ARG A 15 -23.35 17.23 -2.45
C ARG A 15 -24.44 17.21 -3.51
N ARG A 16 -24.12 16.87 -4.75
CA ARG A 16 -25.11 16.74 -5.85
C ARG A 16 -26.12 15.60 -5.60
N LEU A 17 -25.80 14.65 -4.71
CA LEU A 17 -26.74 13.58 -4.31
C LEU A 17 -27.78 14.02 -3.28
N LYS A 18 -27.71 15.23 -2.71
CA LYS A 18 -28.63 15.69 -1.69
C LYS A 18 -30.11 15.64 -2.13
N PRO A 19 -30.51 16.05 -3.36
CA PRO A 19 -31.93 15.94 -3.79
C PRO A 19 -32.38 14.50 -3.85
N LEU A 20 -31.53 13.57 -4.35
CA LEU A 20 -31.83 12.14 -4.37
C LEU A 20 -32.01 11.60 -2.95
N ALA A 21 -31.08 11.92 -2.03
CA ALA A 21 -31.19 11.52 -0.63
C ALA A 21 -32.44 12.04 0.05
N ALA A 22 -32.82 13.30 -0.22
CA ALA A 22 -34.05 13.88 0.32
C ALA A 22 -35.36 13.15 -0.20
N LYS A 23 -35.37 12.77 -1.49
CA LYS A 23 -36.46 11.98 -2.06
C LYS A 23 -36.53 10.60 -1.41
N LEU A 24 -35.39 9.88 -1.32
CA LEU A 24 -35.37 8.57 -0.70
C LEU A 24 -35.77 8.60 0.77
N ALA A 25 -35.39 9.62 1.53
CA ALA A 25 -35.79 9.77 2.93
C ALA A 25 -37.32 9.89 3.12
N ILE A 26 -38.06 10.31 2.07
CA ILE A 26 -39.53 10.44 2.09
C ILE A 26 -40.17 9.17 1.56
N THR A 27 -39.58 8.53 0.55
CA THR A 27 -40.23 7.45 -0.23
C THR A 27 -39.77 6.05 0.18
N ASP A 28 -38.61 5.90 0.83
CA ASP A 28 -38.04 4.62 1.19
C ASP A 28 -37.67 4.56 2.69
N PRO A 29 -38.43 3.81 3.50
CA PRO A 29 -38.17 3.67 4.94
C PRO A 29 -36.76 3.07 5.24
N ASP A 30 -36.22 2.18 4.39
CA ASP A 30 -34.94 1.53 4.57
C ASP A 30 -33.79 2.52 4.43
N PHE A 31 -34.00 3.62 3.70
CA PHE A 31 -33.01 4.70 3.58
C PHE A 31 -32.74 5.41 4.91
N LEU A 32 -33.70 5.44 5.84
CA LEU A 32 -33.54 6.06 7.15
C LEU A 32 -32.74 5.18 8.13
N VAL A 33 -32.57 3.90 7.81
CA VAL A 33 -31.78 2.97 8.62
C VAL A 33 -30.33 2.92 8.10
N ALA A 34 -29.39 3.34 8.93
CA ALA A 34 -27.98 3.41 8.55
C ALA A 34 -27.46 2.05 8.02
N GLY A 35 -26.84 2.08 6.84
CA GLY A 35 -26.20 0.91 6.21
C GLY A 35 -27.15 -0.09 5.52
N GLN A 36 -28.47 0.06 5.61
CA GLN A 36 -29.41 -0.87 4.95
C GLN A 36 -29.64 -0.52 3.47
N HIS A 37 -29.69 0.75 3.13
CA HIS A 37 -29.96 1.16 1.76
C HIS A 37 -28.70 1.05 0.87
N PRO A 38 -28.80 0.55 -0.39
CA PRO A 38 -27.65 0.42 -1.31
C PRO A 38 -26.85 1.70 -1.53
N LEU A 39 -27.50 2.87 -1.50
CA LEU A 39 -26.84 4.17 -1.64
C LEU A 39 -25.87 4.44 -0.48
N HIS A 40 -26.15 3.99 0.75
CA HIS A 40 -25.24 4.12 1.87
C HIS A 40 -23.95 3.34 1.63
N GLN A 41 -24.06 2.09 1.19
CA GLN A 41 -22.91 1.24 0.87
C GLN A 41 -22.07 1.83 -0.26
N MET A 42 -22.71 2.39 -1.29
CA MET A 42 -22.02 3.09 -2.37
C MET A 42 -21.25 4.31 -1.85
N LEU A 43 -21.90 5.16 -1.04
CA LEU A 43 -21.26 6.34 -0.46
C LEU A 43 -20.09 5.99 0.44
N ASP A 44 -20.23 5.01 1.32
CA ASP A 44 -19.16 4.55 2.21
C ASP A 44 -17.96 4.01 1.42
N THR A 45 -18.23 3.24 0.35
CA THR A 45 -17.18 2.70 -0.52
C THR A 45 -16.45 3.80 -1.30
N LEU A 46 -17.17 4.78 -1.82
CA LEU A 46 -16.59 5.93 -2.52
C LEU A 46 -15.79 6.83 -1.56
N GLN A 47 -16.29 7.05 -0.34
CA GLN A 47 -15.58 7.79 0.70
C GLN A 47 -14.28 7.08 1.09
N LEU A 48 -14.31 5.77 1.27
CA LEU A 48 -13.12 4.97 1.55
C LEU A 48 -12.08 5.08 0.44
N ALA A 49 -12.50 5.02 -0.83
CA ALA A 49 -11.61 5.19 -1.98
C ALA A 49 -11.03 6.61 -2.07
N ALA A 50 -11.74 7.60 -1.55
CA ALA A 50 -11.32 9.00 -1.54
C ALA A 50 -10.41 9.37 -0.36
N VAL A 51 -10.17 8.47 0.59
CA VAL A 51 -9.24 8.70 1.71
C VAL A 51 -7.83 8.96 1.18
N GLY A 52 -7.25 10.09 1.57
CA GLY A 52 -5.93 10.49 1.12
C GLY A 52 -5.85 11.06 -0.30
N TRP A 53 -6.99 11.21 -0.98
CA TRP A 53 -7.02 11.87 -2.28
C TRP A 53 -6.62 13.35 -2.17
N GLN A 54 -5.79 13.80 -3.12
CA GLN A 54 -5.36 15.19 -3.26
C GLN A 54 -5.34 15.58 -4.73
N ALA A 55 -5.70 16.82 -5.04
CA ALA A 55 -5.70 17.33 -6.41
C ALA A 55 -4.33 17.21 -7.10
N ARG A 56 -3.23 17.24 -6.34
CA ARG A 56 -1.85 17.09 -6.85
C ARG A 56 -1.45 15.65 -7.27
N LEU A 57 -2.30 14.64 -7.04
CA LEU A 57 -1.99 13.24 -7.40
C LEU A 57 -2.00 12.98 -8.91
N GLY A 58 -2.18 14.01 -9.73
CA GLY A 58 -2.10 13.91 -11.19
C GLY A 58 -3.10 12.89 -11.75
N ARG A 59 -2.64 12.04 -12.67
CA ARG A 59 -3.52 11.09 -13.39
C ARG A 59 -4.30 10.14 -12.47
N VAL A 60 -3.72 9.71 -11.36
CA VAL A 60 -4.37 8.79 -10.42
C VAL A 60 -5.52 9.49 -9.71
N GLY A 61 -5.27 10.71 -9.21
CA GLY A 61 -6.30 11.52 -8.58
C GLY A 61 -7.43 11.90 -9.55
N GLU A 62 -7.09 12.22 -10.80
CA GLU A 62 -8.06 12.54 -11.85
C GLU A 62 -8.93 11.34 -12.22
N SER A 63 -8.38 10.13 -12.25
CA SER A 63 -9.13 8.90 -12.51
C SER A 63 -10.20 8.67 -11.43
N LEU A 64 -9.83 8.77 -10.15
CA LEU A 64 -10.80 8.63 -9.05
C LEU A 64 -11.88 9.72 -9.10
N ARG A 65 -11.49 10.97 -9.36
CA ARG A 65 -12.45 12.07 -9.47
C ARG A 65 -13.47 11.83 -10.59
N LYS A 66 -13.03 11.37 -11.76
CA LYS A 66 -13.91 11.03 -12.89
C LYS A 66 -14.86 9.87 -12.54
N GLN A 67 -14.35 8.85 -11.88
CA GLN A 67 -15.14 7.70 -11.45
C GLN A 67 -16.23 8.13 -10.46
N LEU A 68 -15.89 8.98 -9.48
CA LEU A 68 -16.83 9.51 -8.50
C LEU A 68 -17.87 10.42 -9.16
N SER A 69 -17.43 11.34 -10.04
CA SER A 69 -18.35 12.23 -10.79
C SER A 69 -19.32 11.44 -11.64
N GLY A 70 -18.84 10.42 -12.38
CA GLY A 70 -19.68 9.53 -13.18
C GLY A 70 -20.72 8.77 -12.35
N ALA A 71 -20.31 8.21 -11.20
CA ALA A 71 -21.22 7.53 -10.29
C ALA A 71 -22.30 8.45 -9.74
N VAL A 72 -21.94 9.69 -9.39
CA VAL A 72 -22.89 10.72 -8.94
C VAL A 72 -23.84 11.13 -10.06
N GLU A 73 -23.36 11.34 -11.27
CA GLU A 73 -24.16 11.70 -12.44
C GLU A 73 -25.20 10.62 -12.76
N GLU A 74 -24.78 9.34 -12.78
CA GLU A 74 -25.69 8.23 -13.02
C GLU A 74 -26.74 8.09 -11.89
N ALA A 75 -26.33 8.29 -10.63
CA ALA A 75 -27.28 8.25 -9.50
C ALA A 75 -28.29 9.40 -9.54
N VAL A 76 -27.86 10.61 -9.94
CA VAL A 76 -28.76 11.74 -10.14
C VAL A 76 -29.74 11.48 -11.30
N ALA A 77 -29.25 10.91 -12.40
CA ALA A 77 -30.08 10.55 -13.53
C ALA A 77 -31.15 9.50 -13.14
N CYS A 78 -30.87 8.58 -12.22
CA CYS A 78 -31.84 7.67 -11.66
C CYS A 78 -32.97 8.38 -10.86
N PHE A 79 -32.71 9.59 -10.37
CA PHE A 79 -33.74 10.38 -9.67
C PHE A 79 -34.87 10.82 -10.60
N ASP A 80 -34.55 11.14 -11.85
CA ASP A 80 -35.47 11.70 -12.84
C ASP A 80 -36.14 10.62 -13.70
N ALA A 81 -35.62 9.40 -13.72
CA ALA A 81 -36.11 8.32 -14.56
C ALA A 81 -37.02 7.36 -13.78
N GLU A 82 -38.28 7.28 -14.20
CA GLU A 82 -39.23 6.26 -13.70
C GLU A 82 -38.76 4.85 -14.09
N GLY A 83 -38.66 3.94 -13.10
CA GLY A 83 -38.29 2.54 -13.32
C GLY A 83 -36.77 2.30 -13.37
N SER A 84 -35.94 3.28 -13.04
CA SER A 84 -34.49 3.07 -12.93
C SER A 84 -34.14 2.22 -11.72
N ASP A 85 -33.24 1.25 -11.91
CA ASP A 85 -32.73 0.38 -10.84
C ASP A 85 -31.55 1.01 -10.14
N LEU A 86 -31.78 1.86 -9.16
CA LEU A 86 -30.75 2.50 -8.32
C LEU A 86 -29.95 1.45 -7.56
N ALA A 87 -30.55 0.33 -7.14
CA ALA A 87 -29.84 -0.71 -6.40
C ALA A 87 -28.81 -1.41 -7.29
N ALA A 88 -29.14 -1.73 -8.54
CA ALA A 88 -28.20 -2.29 -9.51
C ALA A 88 -27.05 -1.32 -9.83
N LEU A 89 -27.36 -0.02 -9.97
CA LEU A 89 -26.32 1.01 -10.13
C LEU A 89 -25.37 1.03 -8.94
N CYS A 90 -25.89 1.12 -7.72
CA CYS A 90 -25.07 1.15 -6.51
C CYS A 90 -24.20 -0.11 -6.39
N ALA A 91 -24.75 -1.30 -6.64
CA ALA A 91 -23.99 -2.55 -6.61
C ALA A 91 -22.86 -2.56 -7.64
N ARG A 92 -23.10 -2.07 -8.87
CA ARG A 92 -22.08 -1.95 -9.91
C ARG A 92 -20.94 -1.00 -9.51
N VAL A 93 -21.27 0.17 -8.98
CA VAL A 93 -20.28 1.17 -8.52
C VAL A 93 -19.46 0.62 -7.36
N VAL A 94 -20.09 -0.02 -6.37
CA VAL A 94 -19.41 -0.66 -5.24
C VAL A 94 -18.44 -1.73 -5.74
N ALA A 95 -18.87 -2.64 -6.61
CA ALA A 95 -18.03 -3.69 -7.14
C ALA A 95 -16.81 -3.16 -7.92
N ALA A 96 -17.01 -2.13 -8.77
CA ALA A 96 -15.94 -1.49 -9.51
C ALA A 96 -14.93 -0.83 -8.57
N THR A 97 -15.41 -0.04 -7.60
CA THR A 97 -14.54 0.67 -6.64
C THR A 97 -13.77 -0.30 -5.75
N GLN A 98 -14.40 -1.38 -5.27
CA GLN A 98 -13.72 -2.42 -4.48
C GLN A 98 -12.62 -3.12 -5.27
N LYS A 99 -12.85 -3.39 -6.57
CA LYS A 99 -11.84 -3.96 -7.46
C LYS A 99 -10.61 -3.05 -7.60
N ASP A 100 -10.84 -1.74 -7.73
CA ASP A 100 -9.76 -0.75 -7.84
C ASP A 100 -9.00 -0.60 -6.52
N LEU A 101 -9.69 -0.57 -5.38
CA LEU A 101 -9.08 -0.58 -4.04
C LEU A 101 -8.22 -1.84 -3.82
N ALA A 102 -8.73 -3.01 -4.18
CA ALA A 102 -7.97 -4.26 -4.08
C ALA A 102 -6.73 -4.27 -4.99
N ARG A 103 -6.83 -3.65 -6.18
CA ARG A 103 -5.68 -3.48 -7.08
C ARG A 103 -4.64 -2.54 -6.50
N ALA A 104 -5.06 -1.39 -5.97
CA ALA A 104 -4.18 -0.43 -5.33
C ALA A 104 -3.47 -1.03 -4.10
N SER A 105 -4.19 -1.77 -3.27
CA SER A 105 -3.63 -2.48 -2.11
C SER A 105 -2.54 -3.48 -2.53
N ARG A 106 -2.78 -4.29 -3.56
CA ARG A 106 -1.77 -5.22 -4.08
C ARG A 106 -0.53 -4.51 -4.62
N MET A 107 -0.70 -3.37 -5.28
CA MET A 107 0.43 -2.57 -5.77
C MET A 107 1.24 -1.99 -4.60
N ALA A 108 0.56 -1.43 -3.59
CA ALA A 108 1.20 -0.91 -2.38
C ALA A 108 2.00 -2.02 -1.65
N GLN A 109 1.40 -3.19 -1.49
CA GLN A 109 2.05 -4.34 -0.85
C GLN A 109 3.34 -4.75 -1.58
N ARG A 110 3.30 -4.85 -2.91
CA ARG A 110 4.50 -5.16 -3.72
C ARG A 110 5.60 -4.11 -3.57
N THR A 111 5.21 -2.83 -3.49
CA THR A 111 6.18 -1.74 -3.26
C THR A 111 6.83 -1.88 -1.88
N ILE A 112 6.03 -2.14 -0.84
CA ILE A 112 6.53 -2.37 0.52
C ILE A 112 7.51 -3.56 0.54
N GLU A 113 7.14 -4.69 -0.04
CA GLU A 113 8.00 -5.89 -0.10
C GLU A 113 9.31 -5.61 -0.83
N THR A 114 9.26 -4.85 -1.94
CA THR A 114 10.45 -4.44 -2.70
C THR A 114 11.38 -3.56 -1.85
N GLU A 115 10.84 -2.55 -1.18
CA GLU A 115 11.63 -1.66 -0.34
C GLU A 115 12.19 -2.38 0.91
N GLN A 116 11.42 -3.28 1.51
CA GLN A 116 11.91 -4.14 2.59
C GLN A 116 13.04 -5.05 2.13
N GLY A 117 12.93 -5.62 0.92
CA GLY A 117 14.01 -6.43 0.32
C GLY A 117 15.29 -5.63 0.10
N LYS A 118 15.18 -4.41 -0.42
CA LYS A 118 16.32 -3.49 -0.57
C LYS A 118 16.96 -3.13 0.78
N ALA A 119 16.14 -2.81 1.77
CA ALA A 119 16.62 -2.48 3.11
C ALA A 119 17.38 -3.64 3.75
N ARG A 120 16.82 -4.87 3.70
CA ARG A 120 17.50 -6.08 4.19
C ARG A 120 18.82 -6.33 3.48
N THR A 121 18.86 -6.12 2.16
CA THR A 121 20.10 -6.29 1.38
C THR A 121 21.15 -5.26 1.78
N ALA A 122 20.76 -4.00 1.98
CA ALA A 122 21.68 -2.95 2.42
C ALA A 122 22.23 -3.22 3.83
N GLU A 123 21.37 -3.66 4.74
CA GLU A 123 21.74 -4.03 6.10
C GLU A 123 22.71 -5.22 6.13
N ALA A 124 22.45 -6.28 5.35
CA ALA A 124 23.34 -7.43 5.23
C ALA A 124 24.71 -7.05 4.66
N LYS A 125 24.75 -6.17 3.66
CA LYS A 125 25.99 -5.64 3.09
C LYS A 125 26.79 -4.86 4.13
N TRP A 126 26.12 -4.00 4.87
CA TRP A 126 26.78 -3.20 5.89
C TRP A 126 27.32 -4.07 7.02
N ALA A 127 26.52 -5.02 7.55
CA ALA A 127 26.93 -5.90 8.64
C ALA A 127 28.09 -6.83 8.23
N ALA A 128 28.05 -7.40 7.01
CA ALA A 128 29.14 -8.21 6.50
C ALA A 128 30.45 -7.40 6.35
N ALA A 129 30.35 -6.17 5.81
CA ALA A 129 31.51 -5.29 5.69
C ALA A 129 32.07 -4.88 7.06
N ALA A 130 31.21 -4.54 8.00
CA ALA A 130 31.60 -4.16 9.36
C ALA A 130 32.34 -5.31 10.06
N MET A 131 31.83 -6.54 9.97
CA MET A 131 32.48 -7.72 10.54
C MET A 131 33.88 -7.95 9.94
N ILE A 132 34.00 -7.95 8.62
CA ILE A 132 35.32 -8.17 7.96
C ILE A 132 36.29 -7.04 8.27
N ASN A 133 35.83 -5.78 8.25
CA ASN A 133 36.72 -4.65 8.53
C ASN A 133 37.22 -4.67 9.98
N ALA A 134 36.34 -5.00 10.94
CA ALA A 134 36.74 -5.11 12.35
C ALA A 134 37.84 -6.16 12.58
N GLU A 135 37.79 -7.29 11.88
CA GLU A 135 38.83 -8.30 11.96
C GLU A 135 40.13 -7.86 11.22
N LEU A 136 40.01 -7.22 10.05
CA LEU A 136 41.15 -6.71 9.29
C LEU A 136 41.93 -5.58 10.01
N GLU A 137 41.27 -4.83 10.89
CA GLU A 137 41.94 -3.82 11.72
C GLU A 137 42.85 -4.43 12.79
N GLN A 138 42.58 -5.67 13.22
CA GLN A 138 43.32 -6.36 14.28
C GLN A 138 44.53 -7.14 13.75
N PHE A 139 44.51 -7.55 12.47
CA PHE A 139 45.48 -8.45 11.87
C PHE A 139 46.19 -7.82 10.65
N ARG A 140 47.48 -8.04 10.53
CA ARG A 140 48.24 -7.75 9.29
C ARG A 140 48.12 -8.94 8.35
N VAL A 141 47.24 -8.84 7.37
CA VAL A 141 46.97 -9.94 6.43
C VAL A 141 47.78 -9.79 5.13
N PRO A 142 48.23 -10.89 4.52
CA PRO A 142 48.76 -10.88 3.15
C PRO A 142 47.71 -10.36 2.15
N PRO A 143 48.16 -9.68 1.05
CA PRO A 143 47.20 -9.09 0.08
C PRO A 143 46.17 -10.06 -0.48
N GLY A 144 46.56 -11.31 -0.79
CA GLY A 144 45.64 -12.33 -1.32
C GLY A 144 44.53 -12.74 -0.34
N ILE A 145 44.81 -12.78 0.97
CA ILE A 145 43.81 -13.04 1.99
C ILE A 145 42.85 -11.84 2.10
N GLY A 146 43.40 -10.62 2.04
CA GLY A 146 42.60 -9.40 2.03
C GLY A 146 41.62 -9.33 0.84
N GLU A 147 42.07 -9.73 -0.35
CA GLU A 147 41.25 -9.81 -1.56
C GLU A 147 40.14 -10.89 -1.42
N PHE A 148 40.47 -12.06 -0.90
CA PHE A 148 39.52 -13.13 -0.63
C PHE A 148 38.41 -12.68 0.35
N LEU A 149 38.82 -12.03 1.45
CA LEU A 149 37.88 -11.56 2.46
C LEU A 149 36.94 -10.46 1.93
N LYS A 150 37.47 -9.53 1.13
CA LYS A 150 36.70 -8.43 0.53
C LYS A 150 35.86 -8.82 -0.70
N GLY A 151 36.12 -9.98 -1.26
CA GLY A 151 35.42 -10.54 -2.42
C GLY A 151 34.52 -11.72 -2.03
N PRO A 152 34.91 -12.98 -2.37
CA PRO A 152 34.05 -14.15 -2.20
C PRO A 152 33.56 -14.38 -0.77
N TRP A 153 34.39 -14.08 0.25
CA TRP A 153 33.99 -14.24 1.64
C TRP A 153 32.91 -13.23 2.05
N TYR A 154 33.09 -11.98 1.64
CA TYR A 154 32.07 -10.92 1.85
C TYR A 154 30.73 -11.27 1.20
N GLU A 155 30.74 -11.77 -0.03
CA GLU A 155 29.51 -12.21 -0.71
C GLU A 155 28.84 -13.38 0.05
N SER A 156 29.63 -14.34 0.53
CA SER A 156 29.14 -15.45 1.35
C SER A 156 28.53 -14.97 2.67
N ALA A 157 29.18 -14.02 3.34
CA ALA A 157 28.70 -13.41 4.57
C ALA A 157 27.36 -12.71 4.38
N GLN A 158 27.19 -11.96 3.27
CA GLN A 158 25.90 -11.36 2.93
C GLN A 158 24.80 -12.41 2.74
N LEU A 159 25.10 -13.52 2.03
CA LEU A 159 24.14 -14.59 1.81
C LEU A 159 23.71 -15.27 3.11
N VAL A 160 24.63 -15.48 4.03
CA VAL A 160 24.33 -16.01 5.36
C VAL A 160 23.37 -15.08 6.11
N LEU A 161 23.64 -13.78 6.13
CA LEU A 161 22.77 -12.79 6.76
C LEU A 161 21.39 -12.70 6.13
N LEU A 162 21.31 -12.70 4.81
CA LEU A 162 20.02 -12.65 4.09
C LEU A 162 19.17 -13.88 4.31
N LYS A 163 19.80 -15.06 4.43
CA LYS A 163 19.10 -16.34 4.56
C LYS A 163 18.75 -16.68 5.99
N PHE A 164 19.62 -16.43 6.93
CA PHE A 164 19.51 -16.90 8.31
C PHE A 164 19.35 -15.76 9.33
N GLY A 165 19.77 -14.54 8.99
CA GLY A 165 19.72 -13.39 9.88
C GLY A 165 20.95 -13.25 10.80
N ALA A 166 21.07 -12.09 11.44
CA ALA A 166 22.21 -11.74 12.30
C ALA A 166 22.23 -12.52 13.64
N GLU A 167 21.08 -12.96 14.14
CA GLU A 167 20.95 -13.72 15.40
C GLU A 167 21.14 -15.25 15.19
N SER A 168 21.52 -15.67 13.99
CA SER A 168 21.61 -17.10 13.67
C SER A 168 22.93 -17.72 14.11
N GLU A 169 22.92 -19.02 14.38
CA GLU A 169 24.11 -19.81 14.65
C GLU A 169 25.07 -19.80 13.43
N GLN A 170 24.52 -19.81 12.22
CA GLN A 170 25.30 -19.73 10.99
C GLN A 170 26.08 -18.43 10.88
N TRP A 171 25.50 -17.30 11.30
CA TRP A 171 26.21 -16.03 11.35
C TRP A 171 27.30 -16.04 12.42
N ALA A 172 27.02 -16.54 13.63
CA ALA A 172 28.01 -16.69 14.68
C ALA A 172 29.20 -17.56 14.23
N GLN A 173 28.91 -18.67 13.54
CA GLN A 173 29.93 -19.55 12.97
C GLN A 173 30.76 -18.84 11.88
N MET A 174 30.12 -18.02 11.04
CA MET A 174 30.80 -17.20 10.02
C MET A 174 31.81 -16.23 10.65
N CYS A 175 31.41 -15.52 11.69
CA CYS A 175 32.30 -14.63 12.45
C CYS A 175 33.46 -15.39 13.07
N GLN A 176 33.22 -16.54 13.71
CA GLN A 176 34.24 -17.39 14.31
C GLN A 176 35.24 -17.88 13.25
N THR A 177 34.74 -18.34 12.10
CA THR A 177 35.59 -18.83 11.01
C THR A 177 36.46 -17.70 10.43
N THR A 178 35.94 -16.48 10.33
CA THR A 178 36.68 -15.31 9.88
C THR A 178 37.89 -15.05 10.78
N ARG A 179 37.73 -15.14 12.11
CA ARG A 179 38.82 -15.02 13.08
C ARG A 179 39.86 -16.11 12.89
N THR A 180 39.43 -17.36 12.84
CA THR A 180 40.34 -18.51 12.67
C THR A 180 41.13 -18.46 11.36
N LEU A 181 40.63 -17.81 10.31
CA LEU A 181 41.34 -17.59 9.06
C LEU A 181 42.47 -16.54 9.18
N LEU A 182 42.41 -15.70 10.20
CA LEU A 182 43.32 -14.58 10.41
C LEU A 182 44.38 -14.83 11.51
N ASP A 183 44.12 -15.82 12.41
CA ASP A 183 45.04 -16.30 13.43
C ASP A 183 46.15 -17.18 12.80
#